data_e692a56f25ccf385c51b7533ac741932
#
_entry.id   e692a56f25ccf385c51b7533ac741932
#
_cell.length_a   1.000
_cell.length_b   1.000
_cell.length_c   1.000
_cell.angle_alpha   90.00
_cell.angle_beta   90.00
_cell.angle_gamma   90.00
#
_symmetry.space_group_name_H-M   'P 1'
#
loop_
_entity.id
_entity.type
_entity.pdbx_description
1 polymer ?
#
loop_
_entity_poly.entity_id
_entity_poly.type
_entity_poly.pdbx_seq_one_letter_code
_entity_poly.pdbx_strand_id
1 'polypeptide(L)'
;MRFKDFIKESIIDIPRKTYARGVFDKADTPNPVLKPSVKKQVLDGIKTFEKFGKVVKYTLIGSILTKQYRADADLDVNILFDIPGSKAEQEKVHDEIREYQGQINGKTIPGTEHPINYFSIIDPVTFNKARDMADGTFDIDTNKWIKKPEPGTFEPEKYVADFQKRVSEIDVVKGELVRDMIDYEELKDLTSADIDNLSSLVSKKLAEIKDSINTLIDIGDKTINDRKDAFSKDMSPDEIRKFGVKNRLPKNVIYKMLEKYHYLKFFK
;
A
#
# COMPACT_ATOMS: atom_id res chain seq x y z
N MET A 1 -1.86 24.95 -10.05
CA MET A 1 -1.24 24.24 -8.91
C MET A 1 0.06 23.62 -9.39
N ARG A 2 1.21 23.88 -8.76
CA ARG A 2 2.50 23.38 -9.27
C ARG A 2 2.72 21.96 -8.73
N PHE A 3 3.27 21.05 -9.55
CA PHE A 3 3.58 19.67 -9.18
C PHE A 3 4.34 19.55 -7.83
N LYS A 4 5.22 20.52 -7.51
CA LYS A 4 5.95 20.59 -6.25
C LYS A 4 5.06 20.78 -5.01
N ASP A 5 3.85 21.33 -5.18
CA ASP A 5 2.91 21.56 -4.07
C ASP A 5 2.16 20.28 -3.70
N PHE A 6 2.28 19.25 -4.56
CA PHE A 6 1.61 17.96 -4.44
C PHE A 6 2.40 16.90 -3.67
N ILE A 7 3.67 17.14 -3.35
CA ILE A 7 4.55 16.10 -2.81
C ILE A 7 4.67 16.25 -1.29
N LYS A 8 3.74 15.70 -0.52
CA LYS A 8 3.87 15.63 0.96
C LYS A 8 3.27 14.33 1.49
N GLU A 9 4.04 13.29 1.68
CA GLU A 9 3.88 12.08 2.52
C GLU A 9 4.23 10.73 1.88
N SER A 10 5.06 9.94 2.55
CA SER A 10 5.63 8.62 2.25
C SER A 10 6.97 8.69 1.49
N ILE A 11 7.31 7.68 0.71
CA ILE A 11 8.54 7.63 -0.11
C ILE A 11 8.73 8.86 -1.01
N ILE A 12 7.67 9.65 -1.20
CA ILE A 12 7.55 10.89 -1.96
C ILE A 12 7.84 12.11 -1.09
N ASP A 13 8.09 11.95 0.21
CA ASP A 13 8.23 13.07 1.15
C ASP A 13 9.67 13.48 1.38
N ILE A 14 9.82 14.73 1.79
CA ILE A 14 11.04 15.16 2.45
C ILE A 14 11.23 14.31 3.70
N PRO A 15 12.37 13.62 3.84
CA PRO A 15 12.65 12.81 5.02
C PRO A 15 12.44 13.61 6.30
N ARG A 16 11.75 13.03 7.26
CA ARG A 16 11.59 13.61 8.59
C ARG A 16 12.95 13.68 9.29
N LYS A 17 13.09 14.57 10.26
CA LYS A 17 14.33 14.68 11.05
C LYS A 17 14.58 13.43 11.88
N THR A 18 13.52 12.74 12.31
CA THR A 18 13.58 11.57 13.21
C THR A 18 12.82 10.39 12.66
N TYR A 19 13.15 9.20 13.13
CA TYR A 19 12.27 8.02 13.01
C TYR A 19 11.00 8.21 13.86
N ALA A 20 10.04 7.28 13.74
CA ALA A 20 8.77 7.35 14.45
C ALA A 20 8.97 7.32 15.98
N ARG A 21 8.81 8.47 16.61
CA ARG A 21 8.99 8.62 18.07
C ARG A 21 7.99 7.81 18.90
N GLY A 22 6.83 7.46 18.32
CA GLY A 22 5.88 6.54 18.95
C GLY A 22 6.41 5.11 19.06
N VAL A 23 7.26 4.70 18.11
CA VAL A 23 7.76 3.33 17.93
C VAL A 23 9.17 3.15 18.47
N PHE A 24 10.04 4.14 18.26
CA PHE A 24 11.47 4.04 18.57
C PHE A 24 11.90 4.95 19.71
N ASP A 25 12.75 4.41 20.59
CA ASP A 25 13.62 5.19 21.46
C ASP A 25 14.84 5.67 20.69
N LYS A 26 15.42 6.82 21.10
CA LYS A 26 16.55 7.45 20.40
C LYS A 26 16.25 7.69 18.90
N ALA A 27 15.02 8.07 18.60
CA ALA A 27 14.51 8.25 17.22
C ALA A 27 15.26 9.30 16.40
N ASP A 28 15.99 10.19 17.04
CA ASP A 28 16.83 11.24 16.47
C ASP A 28 18.27 10.78 16.16
N THR A 29 18.64 9.58 16.60
CA THR A 29 19.98 9.01 16.39
C THR A 29 20.06 8.14 15.14
N PRO A 30 21.27 7.82 14.67
CA PRO A 30 21.46 6.87 13.56
C PRO A 30 21.07 5.42 13.91
N ASN A 31 20.96 5.08 15.20
CA ASN A 31 20.68 3.73 15.69
C ASN A 31 19.50 3.72 16.67
N PRO A 32 18.28 4.06 16.22
CA PRO A 32 17.11 3.94 17.07
C PRO A 32 16.84 2.47 17.41
N VAL A 33 16.22 2.22 18.54
CA VAL A 33 15.80 0.89 19.00
C VAL A 33 14.30 0.89 19.27
N LEU A 34 13.64 -0.25 19.10
CA LEU A 34 12.21 -0.36 19.43
C LEU A 34 12.01 -0.07 20.93
N LYS A 35 10.99 0.71 21.24
CA LYS A 35 10.56 0.90 22.62
C LYS A 35 10.18 -0.43 23.25
N PRO A 36 10.51 -0.67 24.53
CA PRO A 36 10.18 -1.91 25.21
C PRO A 36 8.68 -2.27 25.14
N SER A 37 7.79 -1.27 25.25
CA SER A 37 6.34 -1.45 25.14
C SER A 37 5.91 -1.92 23.74
N VAL A 38 6.48 -1.32 22.69
CA VAL A 38 6.23 -1.69 21.29
C VAL A 38 6.76 -3.10 21.01
N LYS A 39 8.02 -3.36 21.39
CA LYS A 39 8.62 -4.69 21.25
C LYS A 39 7.77 -5.75 21.93
N LYS A 40 7.36 -5.52 23.19
CA LYS A 40 6.51 -6.45 23.94
C LYS A 40 5.21 -6.74 23.18
N GLN A 41 4.53 -5.73 22.69
CA GLN A 41 3.25 -5.90 21.99
C GLN A 41 3.40 -6.67 20.68
N VAL A 42 4.47 -6.40 19.92
CA VAL A 42 4.78 -7.18 18.70
C VAL A 42 5.02 -8.64 19.05
N LEU A 43 5.84 -8.91 20.10
CA LEU A 43 6.13 -10.27 20.54
C LEU A 43 4.91 -10.99 21.10
N ASP A 44 4.06 -10.30 21.86
CA ASP A 44 2.81 -10.88 22.37
C ASP A 44 1.88 -11.27 21.21
N GLY A 45 1.82 -10.47 20.13
CA GLY A 45 1.10 -10.83 18.92
C GLY A 45 1.70 -12.04 18.21
N ILE A 46 3.05 -12.11 18.06
CA ILE A 46 3.73 -13.26 17.45
C ILE A 46 3.43 -14.55 18.21
N LYS A 47 3.40 -14.54 19.53
CA LYS A 47 3.06 -15.70 20.36
C LYS A 47 1.70 -16.29 20.05
N THR A 48 0.74 -15.48 19.65
CA THR A 48 -0.61 -15.97 19.31
C THR A 48 -0.62 -16.89 18.10
N PHE A 49 0.45 -16.85 17.27
CA PHE A 49 0.60 -17.70 16.09
C PHE A 49 1.27 -19.06 16.40
N GLU A 50 1.89 -19.23 17.56
CA GLU A 50 2.60 -20.49 17.93
C GLU A 50 1.66 -21.71 17.95
N LYS A 51 0.34 -21.49 18.06
CA LYS A 51 -0.68 -22.53 17.95
C LYS A 51 -0.76 -23.19 16.57
N PHE A 52 -0.26 -22.55 15.51
CA PHE A 52 -0.30 -23.07 14.14
C PHE A 52 0.99 -23.77 13.71
N GLY A 53 2.11 -23.49 14.37
CA GLY A 53 3.39 -24.04 14.03
C GLY A 53 4.52 -23.34 14.76
N LYS A 54 5.74 -23.82 14.55
CA LYS A 54 6.93 -23.24 15.20
C LYS A 54 7.31 -21.93 14.50
N VAL A 55 7.31 -20.83 15.23
CA VAL A 55 7.90 -19.57 14.78
C VAL A 55 9.43 -19.69 14.81
N VAL A 56 10.07 -19.59 13.65
CA VAL A 56 11.53 -19.75 13.49
C VAL A 56 12.24 -18.40 13.57
N LYS A 57 11.68 -17.38 12.90
CA LYS A 57 12.29 -16.06 12.79
C LYS A 57 11.22 -15.02 12.48
N TYR A 58 11.47 -13.80 12.90
CA TYR A 58 10.63 -12.66 12.54
C TYR A 58 11.44 -11.39 12.39
N THR A 59 11.01 -10.52 11.50
CA THR A 59 11.66 -9.24 11.22
C THR A 59 10.65 -8.14 10.98
N LEU A 60 10.97 -6.94 11.40
CA LEU A 60 10.22 -5.75 11.04
C LEU A 60 10.76 -5.19 9.73
N ILE A 61 9.88 -4.85 8.82
CA ILE A 61 10.16 -4.20 7.54
C ILE A 61 9.21 -3.01 7.35
N GLY A 62 9.24 -2.36 6.20
CA GLY A 62 8.26 -1.33 5.83
C GLY A 62 8.73 0.10 6.05
N SER A 63 7.84 1.03 5.69
CA SER A 63 8.14 2.47 5.70
C SER A 63 8.42 3.03 7.08
N ILE A 64 7.89 2.41 8.14
CA ILE A 64 8.13 2.79 9.53
C ILE A 64 9.63 2.78 9.91
N LEU A 65 10.42 1.97 9.22
CA LEU A 65 11.87 1.88 9.37
C LEU A 65 12.62 3.00 8.63
N THR A 66 11.94 3.85 7.89
CA THR A 66 12.53 4.97 7.16
C THR A 66 12.23 6.29 7.86
N LYS A 67 12.87 7.36 7.41
CA LYS A 67 12.48 8.72 7.81
C LYS A 67 11.37 9.32 6.91
N GLN A 68 10.86 8.53 5.99
CA GLN A 68 9.78 8.90 5.06
C GLN A 68 8.47 8.12 5.39
N TYR A 69 8.22 7.90 6.67
CA TYR A 69 7.00 7.22 7.15
C TYR A 69 5.83 8.18 7.28
N ARG A 70 4.61 7.68 7.06
CA ARG A 70 3.36 8.41 7.36
C ARG A 70 3.10 8.44 8.87
N ALA A 71 2.29 9.38 9.34
CA ALA A 71 1.91 9.47 10.75
C ALA A 71 1.24 8.17 11.25
N ASP A 72 0.47 7.53 10.38
CA ASP A 72 -0.27 6.28 10.58
C ASP A 72 0.41 5.05 9.93
N ALA A 73 1.71 5.14 9.62
CA ALA A 73 2.44 4.02 9.00
C ALA A 73 2.40 2.78 9.89
N ASP A 74 2.10 1.64 9.29
CA ASP A 74 2.03 0.35 9.95
C ASP A 74 3.42 -0.24 10.26
N LEU A 75 3.43 -1.14 11.24
CA LEU A 75 4.56 -2.00 11.54
C LEU A 75 4.35 -3.33 10.81
N ASP A 76 5.08 -3.54 9.73
CA ASP A 76 5.01 -4.78 8.94
C ASP A 76 5.96 -5.82 9.53
N VAL A 77 5.41 -6.86 10.13
CA VAL A 77 6.16 -7.94 10.79
C VAL A 77 6.10 -9.21 9.95
N ASN A 78 7.19 -9.57 9.29
CA ASN A 78 7.32 -10.86 8.62
C ASN A 78 7.66 -11.95 9.63
N ILE A 79 6.93 -13.06 9.59
CA ILE A 79 7.12 -14.23 10.45
C ILE A 79 7.39 -15.45 9.58
N LEU A 80 8.53 -16.10 9.81
CA LEU A 80 8.87 -17.38 9.21
C LEU A 80 8.38 -18.52 10.12
N PHE A 81 7.59 -19.43 9.55
CA PHE A 81 7.10 -20.61 10.21
C PHE A 81 7.82 -21.87 9.71
N ASP A 82 8.06 -22.79 10.65
CA ASP A 82 8.36 -24.17 10.35
C ASP A 82 7.10 -25.00 10.66
N ILE A 83 6.46 -25.45 9.59
CA ILE A 83 5.22 -26.24 9.65
C ILE A 83 5.56 -27.65 9.19
N PRO A 84 5.40 -28.66 10.05
CA PRO A 84 5.66 -30.05 9.66
C PRO A 84 4.61 -30.56 8.69
N GLY A 85 4.96 -31.62 7.94
CA GLY A 85 4.05 -32.29 7.03
C GLY A 85 4.36 -32.13 5.55
N SER A 86 3.50 -32.66 4.71
CA SER A 86 3.56 -32.53 3.25
C SER A 86 3.27 -31.09 2.83
N LYS A 87 3.66 -30.74 1.61
CA LYS A 87 3.41 -29.39 1.06
C LYS A 87 1.93 -29.01 1.09
N ALA A 88 1.03 -29.95 0.82
CA ALA A 88 -0.42 -29.72 0.88
C ALA A 88 -0.92 -29.42 2.30
N GLU A 89 -0.39 -30.12 3.31
CA GLU A 89 -0.70 -29.86 4.71
C GLU A 89 -0.14 -28.51 5.16
N GLN A 90 1.08 -28.17 4.78
CA GLN A 90 1.68 -26.87 5.07
C GLN A 90 0.88 -25.70 4.47
N GLU A 91 0.43 -25.80 3.23
CA GLU A 91 -0.41 -24.79 2.58
C GLU A 91 -1.75 -24.63 3.29
N LYS A 92 -2.39 -25.73 3.69
CA LYS A 92 -3.65 -25.68 4.47
C LYS A 92 -3.47 -24.91 5.77
N VAL A 93 -2.43 -25.24 6.55
CA VAL A 93 -2.13 -24.52 7.80
C VAL A 93 -1.78 -23.05 7.51
N HIS A 94 -1.07 -22.78 6.41
CA HIS A 94 -0.74 -21.41 6.01
C HIS A 94 -1.99 -20.59 5.68
N ASP A 95 -3.02 -21.18 5.07
CA ASP A 95 -4.31 -20.52 4.83
C ASP A 95 -5.04 -20.23 6.14
N GLU A 96 -5.03 -21.14 7.11
CA GLU A 96 -5.56 -20.89 8.46
C GLU A 96 -4.84 -19.72 9.17
N ILE A 97 -3.50 -19.65 9.02
CA ILE A 97 -2.72 -18.52 9.54
C ILE A 97 -3.13 -17.21 8.86
N ARG A 98 -3.32 -17.18 7.54
CA ARG A 98 -3.76 -16.00 6.80
C ARG A 98 -5.14 -15.52 7.23
N GLU A 99 -6.07 -16.43 7.46
CA GLU A 99 -7.39 -16.10 8.00
C GLU A 99 -7.27 -15.47 9.39
N TYR A 100 -6.45 -16.06 10.27
CA TYR A 100 -6.19 -15.51 11.59
C TYR A 100 -5.51 -14.13 11.55
N GLN A 101 -4.60 -13.92 10.62
CA GLN A 101 -3.98 -12.61 10.37
C GLN A 101 -5.03 -11.54 10.09
N GLY A 102 -6.04 -11.85 9.28
CA GLY A 102 -7.15 -10.94 8.99
C GLY A 102 -7.91 -10.47 10.25
N GLN A 103 -7.90 -11.25 11.33
CA GLN A 103 -8.57 -10.92 12.59
C GLN A 103 -7.72 -10.03 13.52
N ILE A 104 -6.39 -10.10 13.41
CA ILE A 104 -5.49 -9.43 14.35
C ILE A 104 -4.72 -8.25 13.75
N ASN A 105 -4.54 -8.22 12.44
CA ASN A 105 -3.88 -7.13 11.73
C ASN A 105 -4.68 -5.81 11.84
N GLY A 106 -3.98 -4.69 11.75
CA GLY A 106 -4.57 -3.36 11.85
C GLY A 106 -4.82 -2.87 13.28
N LYS A 107 -4.49 -3.66 14.30
CA LYS A 107 -4.60 -3.22 15.70
C LYS A 107 -3.50 -2.22 16.01
N THR A 108 -3.93 -1.03 16.42
CA THR A 108 -3.02 0.07 16.75
C THR A 108 -2.27 -0.18 18.06
N ILE A 109 -0.99 0.15 18.07
CA ILE A 109 -0.16 0.13 19.27
C ILE A 109 -0.67 1.20 20.25
N PRO A 110 -1.00 0.86 21.51
CA PRO A 110 -1.48 1.82 22.49
C PRO A 110 -0.55 3.03 22.63
N GLY A 111 -1.12 4.22 22.57
CA GLY A 111 -0.40 5.49 22.66
C GLY A 111 0.28 5.91 21.35
N THR A 112 -0.04 5.26 20.23
CA THR A 112 0.43 5.61 18.88
C THR A 112 -0.72 5.57 17.88
N GLU A 113 -0.48 6.05 16.65
CA GLU A 113 -1.38 5.87 15.49
C GLU A 113 -0.95 4.71 14.60
N HIS A 114 0.06 3.95 15.01
CA HIS A 114 0.71 2.92 14.20
C HIS A 114 0.05 1.56 14.41
N PRO A 115 -0.62 0.97 13.40
CA PRO A 115 -1.12 -0.40 13.47
C PRO A 115 0.01 -1.41 13.26
N ILE A 116 -0.21 -2.65 13.72
CA ILE A 116 0.70 -3.78 13.46
C ILE A 116 0.05 -4.69 12.44
N ASN A 117 0.82 -5.09 11.42
CA ASN A 117 0.45 -6.11 10.45
C ASN A 117 1.47 -7.26 10.49
N TYR A 118 0.97 -8.47 10.62
CA TYR A 118 1.77 -9.69 10.60
C TYR A 118 1.62 -10.37 9.25
N PHE A 119 2.72 -10.85 8.68
CA PHE A 119 2.77 -11.55 7.40
C PHE A 119 3.47 -12.90 7.59
N SER A 120 2.71 -13.99 7.42
CA SER A 120 3.22 -15.34 7.52
C SER A 120 3.94 -15.76 6.26
N ILE A 121 5.09 -16.40 6.44
CA ILE A 121 5.91 -16.97 5.37
C ILE A 121 6.34 -18.37 5.83
N ILE A 122 6.15 -19.37 4.98
CA ILE A 122 6.52 -20.77 5.26
C ILE A 122 7.77 -21.20 4.50
N ASP A 123 8.22 -20.40 3.54
CA ASP A 123 9.42 -20.68 2.74
C ASP A 123 10.58 -19.76 3.15
N PRO A 124 11.70 -20.32 3.64
CA PRO A 124 12.87 -19.53 4.02
C PRO A 124 13.47 -18.68 2.90
N VAL A 125 13.36 -19.12 1.63
CA VAL A 125 13.87 -18.35 0.49
C VAL A 125 13.05 -17.09 0.30
N THR A 126 11.72 -17.22 0.35
CA THR A 126 10.79 -16.09 0.28
C THR A 126 10.99 -15.12 1.45
N PHE A 127 11.18 -15.62 2.66
CA PHE A 127 11.46 -14.78 3.83
C PHE A 127 12.76 -13.96 3.67
N ASN A 128 13.84 -14.61 3.22
CA ASN A 128 15.10 -13.91 2.98
C ASN A 128 14.98 -12.88 1.84
N LYS A 129 14.30 -13.22 0.76
CA LYS A 129 14.02 -12.26 -0.34
C LYS A 129 13.25 -11.04 0.15
N ALA A 130 12.17 -11.22 0.92
CA ALA A 130 11.39 -10.12 1.48
C ALA A 130 12.25 -9.20 2.35
N ARG A 131 13.12 -9.79 3.18
CA ARG A 131 14.09 -9.07 4.01
C ARG A 131 15.08 -8.25 3.17
N ASP A 132 15.70 -8.88 2.18
CA ASP A 132 16.79 -8.28 1.41
C ASP A 132 16.29 -7.19 0.44
N MET A 133 15.05 -7.31 -0.03
CA MET A 133 14.40 -6.36 -0.94
C MET A 133 13.68 -5.20 -0.20
N ALA A 134 13.58 -5.24 1.12
CA ALA A 134 13.03 -4.13 1.90
C ALA A 134 14.00 -2.95 1.95
N ASP A 135 13.48 -1.71 2.05
CA ASP A 135 14.28 -0.50 2.25
C ASP A 135 15.11 -0.58 3.53
N GLY A 136 14.49 -1.03 4.61
CA GLY A 136 15.09 -1.30 5.90
C GLY A 136 14.58 -2.59 6.50
N THR A 137 15.40 -3.24 7.30
CA THR A 137 15.03 -4.46 8.03
C THR A 137 15.59 -4.41 9.45
N PHE A 138 14.74 -4.76 10.41
CA PHE A 138 15.06 -4.70 11.82
C PHE A 138 14.79 -6.04 12.49
N ASP A 139 15.76 -6.53 13.26
CA ASP A 139 15.65 -7.73 14.08
C ASP A 139 14.97 -7.37 15.39
N ILE A 140 13.76 -7.89 15.59
CA ILE A 140 12.95 -7.60 16.78
C ILE A 140 13.51 -8.26 18.03
N ASP A 141 14.07 -9.48 17.90
CA ASP A 141 14.65 -10.22 19.03
C ASP A 141 15.84 -9.50 19.65
N THR A 142 16.82 -9.23 18.82
CA THR A 142 18.07 -8.59 19.25
C THR A 142 17.92 -7.08 19.38
N ASN A 143 16.80 -6.52 18.95
CA ASN A 143 16.54 -5.08 18.89
C ASN A 143 17.61 -4.31 18.09
N LYS A 144 18.01 -4.87 16.93
CA LYS A 144 19.10 -4.35 16.10
C LYS A 144 18.70 -4.25 14.62
N TRP A 145 19.32 -3.31 13.94
CA TRP A 145 19.21 -3.19 12.50
C TRP A 145 19.94 -4.34 11.80
N ILE A 146 19.26 -5.04 10.90
CA ILE A 146 19.87 -5.96 9.92
C ILE A 146 20.33 -5.15 8.71
N LYS A 147 19.44 -4.30 8.20
CA LYS A 147 19.70 -3.39 7.09
C LYS A 147 19.09 -2.04 7.41
N LYS A 148 19.86 -0.99 7.34
CA LYS A 148 19.33 0.38 7.45
C LYS A 148 18.85 0.86 6.09
N PRO A 149 17.77 1.67 6.06
CA PRO A 149 17.36 2.31 4.83
C PRO A 149 18.45 3.28 4.38
N GLU A 150 18.81 3.19 3.12
CA GLU A 150 19.65 4.23 2.53
C GLU A 150 18.85 5.53 2.43
N PRO A 151 19.41 6.67 2.82
CA PRO A 151 18.77 7.95 2.59
C PRO A 151 18.75 8.20 1.08
N GLY A 152 17.71 7.75 0.44
CA GLY A 152 17.49 7.98 -0.99
C GLY A 152 16.80 9.32 -1.19
N THR A 153 17.32 10.17 -2.01
CA THR A 153 16.58 11.28 -2.56
C THR A 153 15.50 10.73 -3.48
N PHE A 154 14.26 11.05 -3.18
CA PHE A 154 13.18 10.78 -4.12
C PHE A 154 13.36 11.71 -5.33
N GLU A 155 13.44 11.14 -6.52
CA GLU A 155 13.59 11.86 -7.79
C GLU A 155 12.22 11.91 -8.48
N PRO A 156 11.39 12.93 -8.20
CA PRO A 156 10.02 13.00 -8.74
C PRO A 156 10.00 13.01 -10.27
N GLU A 157 11.05 13.52 -10.90
CA GLU A 157 11.17 13.60 -12.35
C GLU A 157 11.04 12.24 -13.05
N LYS A 158 11.44 11.17 -12.37
CA LYS A 158 11.33 9.79 -12.89
C LYS A 158 9.89 9.31 -13.03
N TYR A 159 8.93 9.98 -12.37
CA TYR A 159 7.55 9.51 -12.23
C TYR A 159 6.50 10.49 -12.77
N VAL A 160 6.90 11.75 -13.03
CA VAL A 160 5.98 12.85 -13.43
C VAL A 160 5.17 12.47 -14.66
N ALA A 161 5.83 11.98 -15.70
CA ALA A 161 5.16 11.70 -16.97
C ALA A 161 4.09 10.60 -16.81
N ASP A 162 4.44 9.50 -16.12
CA ASP A 162 3.52 8.39 -15.90
C ASP A 162 2.36 8.79 -14.97
N PHE A 163 2.64 9.60 -13.95
CA PHE A 163 1.62 10.13 -13.07
C PHE A 163 0.65 11.05 -13.81
N GLN A 164 1.17 12.02 -14.56
CA GLN A 164 0.36 12.95 -15.36
C GLN A 164 -0.51 12.21 -16.37
N LYS A 165 0.04 11.18 -17.03
CA LYS A 165 -0.73 10.33 -17.94
C LYS A 165 -1.92 9.69 -17.23
N ARG A 166 -1.70 9.08 -16.06
CA ARG A 166 -2.76 8.41 -15.30
C ARG A 166 -3.81 9.40 -14.79
N VAL A 167 -3.38 10.58 -14.30
CA VAL A 167 -4.29 11.65 -13.86
C VAL A 167 -5.15 12.13 -15.05
N SER A 168 -4.54 12.34 -16.22
CA SER A 168 -5.27 12.77 -17.41
C SER A 168 -6.33 11.73 -17.84
N GLU A 169 -6.00 10.44 -17.78
CA GLU A 169 -6.96 9.36 -18.07
C GLU A 169 -8.20 9.46 -17.13
N ILE A 170 -7.96 9.69 -15.84
CA ILE A 170 -9.05 9.83 -14.84
C ILE A 170 -9.84 11.12 -15.05
N ASP A 171 -9.17 12.25 -15.27
CA ASP A 171 -9.83 13.56 -15.39
C ASP A 171 -10.67 13.66 -16.66
N VAL A 172 -10.28 13.03 -17.77
CA VAL A 172 -11.09 12.94 -18.99
C VAL A 172 -12.42 12.23 -18.70
N VAL A 173 -12.36 11.02 -18.14
CA VAL A 173 -13.56 10.23 -17.85
C VAL A 173 -14.43 10.91 -16.79
N LYS A 174 -13.84 11.54 -15.77
CA LYS A 174 -14.59 12.36 -14.82
C LYS A 174 -15.29 13.53 -15.47
N GLY A 175 -14.63 14.20 -16.41
CA GLY A 175 -15.22 15.32 -17.15
C GLY A 175 -16.41 14.88 -18.02
N GLU A 176 -16.33 13.71 -18.63
CA GLU A 176 -17.43 13.09 -19.37
C GLU A 176 -18.59 12.73 -18.43
N LEU A 177 -18.31 12.03 -17.33
CA LEU A 177 -19.31 11.67 -16.33
C LEU A 177 -20.07 12.89 -15.80
N VAL A 178 -19.37 13.98 -15.46
CA VAL A 178 -20.00 15.20 -14.95
C VAL A 178 -20.92 15.84 -16.01
N ARG A 179 -20.49 15.88 -17.26
CA ARG A 179 -21.34 16.39 -18.37
C ARG A 179 -22.59 15.54 -18.55
N ASP A 180 -22.41 14.21 -18.58
CA ASP A 180 -23.53 13.28 -18.76
C ASP A 180 -24.54 13.37 -17.61
N MET A 181 -24.06 13.60 -16.38
CA MET A 181 -24.93 13.84 -15.22
C MET A 181 -25.71 15.16 -15.33
N ILE A 182 -25.07 16.24 -15.80
CA ILE A 182 -25.75 17.52 -16.03
C ILE A 182 -26.83 17.36 -17.13
N ASP A 183 -26.46 16.77 -18.25
CA ASP A 183 -27.41 16.52 -19.37
C ASP A 183 -28.58 15.65 -18.88
N TYR A 184 -28.34 14.64 -18.04
CA TYR A 184 -29.37 13.79 -17.46
C TYR A 184 -30.34 14.59 -16.57
N GLU A 185 -29.85 15.48 -15.70
CA GLU A 185 -30.68 16.32 -14.84
C GLU A 185 -31.51 17.31 -15.69
N GLU A 186 -30.93 17.90 -16.74
CA GLU A 186 -31.65 18.76 -17.65
C GLU A 186 -32.79 18.01 -18.39
N LEU A 187 -32.54 16.74 -18.82
CA LEU A 187 -33.58 15.91 -19.45
C LEU A 187 -34.73 15.58 -18.49
N LYS A 188 -34.46 15.40 -17.20
CA LYS A 188 -35.50 15.14 -16.18
C LYS A 188 -36.46 16.32 -16.01
N ASP A 189 -35.98 17.54 -16.18
CA ASP A 189 -36.75 18.75 -15.98
C ASP A 189 -37.58 19.13 -17.23
N LEU A 190 -37.38 18.45 -18.39
CA LEU A 190 -38.14 18.64 -19.58
C LEU A 190 -39.56 18.05 -19.45
N THR A 191 -40.56 18.92 -19.46
CA THR A 191 -41.96 18.53 -19.65
C THR A 191 -42.25 18.46 -21.15
N SER A 192 -42.07 17.29 -21.77
CA SER A 192 -42.21 17.11 -23.20
C SER A 192 -43.58 16.52 -23.58
N ALA A 193 -44.15 16.99 -24.71
CA ALA A 193 -45.30 16.35 -25.38
C ALA A 193 -44.90 15.02 -26.08
N ASP A 194 -43.58 14.74 -26.23
CA ASP A 194 -43.02 13.54 -26.85
C ASP A 194 -42.35 12.66 -25.82
N ILE A 195 -43.14 11.93 -25.04
CA ILE A 195 -42.72 11.06 -23.95
C ILE A 195 -41.81 9.93 -24.44
N ASP A 196 -42.05 9.35 -25.62
CA ASP A 196 -41.29 8.21 -26.13
C ASP A 196 -39.85 8.62 -26.49
N ASN A 197 -39.71 9.80 -27.10
CA ASN A 197 -38.41 10.34 -27.47
C ASN A 197 -37.60 10.73 -26.21
N LEU A 198 -38.23 11.33 -25.21
CA LEU A 198 -37.62 11.67 -23.94
C LEU A 198 -37.13 10.42 -23.19
N SER A 199 -37.95 9.36 -23.12
CA SER A 199 -37.58 8.09 -22.50
C SER A 199 -36.35 7.47 -23.15
N SER A 200 -36.25 7.52 -24.48
CA SER A 200 -35.07 7.04 -25.21
C SER A 200 -33.80 7.83 -24.88
N LEU A 201 -33.90 9.17 -24.82
CA LEU A 201 -32.79 10.06 -24.49
C LEU A 201 -32.30 9.85 -23.05
N VAL A 202 -33.20 9.73 -22.08
CA VAL A 202 -32.89 9.43 -20.67
C VAL A 202 -32.18 8.08 -20.55
N SER A 203 -32.70 7.04 -21.24
CA SER A 203 -32.08 5.71 -21.22
C SER A 203 -30.68 5.73 -21.80
N LYS A 204 -30.46 6.47 -22.87
CA LYS A 204 -29.12 6.64 -23.47
C LYS A 204 -28.16 7.32 -22.49
N LYS A 205 -28.56 8.43 -21.86
CA LYS A 205 -27.72 9.15 -20.89
C LYS A 205 -27.39 8.29 -19.66
N LEU A 206 -28.32 7.51 -19.17
CA LEU A 206 -28.04 6.54 -18.09
C LEU A 206 -27.02 5.48 -18.50
N ALA A 207 -27.05 5.02 -19.75
CA ALA A 207 -26.04 4.10 -20.27
C ALA A 207 -24.65 4.77 -20.33
N GLU A 208 -24.55 6.00 -20.86
CA GLU A 208 -23.30 6.78 -20.93
C GLU A 208 -22.71 7.01 -19.52
N ILE A 209 -23.53 7.41 -18.55
CA ILE A 209 -23.13 7.56 -17.13
C ILE A 209 -22.56 6.23 -16.58
N LYS A 210 -23.27 5.13 -16.81
CA LYS A 210 -22.84 3.79 -16.37
C LYS A 210 -21.50 3.40 -16.98
N ASP A 211 -21.29 3.66 -18.26
CA ASP A 211 -20.04 3.34 -18.95
C ASP A 211 -18.87 4.17 -18.42
N SER A 212 -19.07 5.45 -18.15
CA SER A 212 -18.07 6.31 -17.51
C SER A 212 -17.70 5.81 -16.10
N ILE A 213 -18.68 5.40 -15.30
CA ILE A 213 -18.45 4.82 -13.97
C ILE A 213 -17.63 3.52 -14.08
N ASN A 214 -18.02 2.61 -14.97
CA ASN A 214 -17.29 1.36 -15.19
C ASN A 214 -15.84 1.62 -15.63
N THR A 215 -15.64 2.56 -16.55
CA THR A 215 -14.28 2.94 -17.00
C THR A 215 -13.43 3.48 -15.84
N LEU A 216 -13.99 4.31 -14.96
CA LEU A 216 -13.28 4.76 -13.74
C LEU A 216 -12.90 3.58 -12.83
N ILE A 217 -13.83 2.64 -12.61
CA ILE A 217 -13.57 1.43 -11.82
C ILE A 217 -12.42 0.63 -12.44
N ASP A 218 -12.45 0.40 -13.74
CA ASP A 218 -11.39 -0.34 -14.46
C ASP A 218 -10.01 0.33 -14.32
N ILE A 219 -9.96 1.66 -14.41
CA ILE A 219 -8.70 2.42 -14.19
C ILE A 219 -8.21 2.22 -12.75
N GLY A 220 -9.10 2.26 -11.76
CA GLY A 220 -8.79 2.03 -10.36
C GLY A 220 -8.25 0.62 -10.12
N ASP A 221 -8.97 -0.38 -10.57
CA ASP A 221 -8.62 -1.80 -10.44
C ASP A 221 -7.30 -2.12 -11.14
N LYS A 222 -7.08 -1.61 -12.35
CA LYS A 222 -5.82 -1.73 -13.06
C LYS A 222 -4.67 -1.14 -12.24
N THR A 223 -4.87 0.03 -11.66
CA THR A 223 -3.84 0.69 -10.85
C THR A 223 -3.49 -0.12 -9.59
N ILE A 224 -4.50 -0.69 -8.93
CA ILE A 224 -4.33 -1.57 -7.76
C ILE A 224 -3.60 -2.87 -8.15
N ASN A 225 -4.01 -3.48 -9.26
CA ASN A 225 -3.42 -4.73 -9.74
C ASN A 225 -1.98 -4.52 -10.24
N ASP A 226 -1.70 -3.42 -10.91
CA ASP A 226 -0.33 -3.03 -11.32
C ASP A 226 0.61 -2.93 -10.10
N ARG A 227 0.12 -2.38 -8.98
CA ARG A 227 0.87 -2.36 -7.72
C ARG A 227 1.10 -3.77 -7.15
N LYS A 228 0.04 -4.59 -7.07
CA LYS A 228 0.15 -5.98 -6.58
C LYS A 228 1.18 -6.76 -7.41
N ASP A 229 1.13 -6.63 -8.72
CA ASP A 229 2.07 -7.23 -9.66
C ASP A 229 3.52 -6.80 -9.42
N ALA A 230 3.74 -5.50 -9.15
CA ALA A 230 5.07 -4.99 -8.84
C ALA A 230 5.68 -5.59 -7.57
N PHE A 231 4.84 -5.98 -6.59
CA PHE A 231 5.31 -6.64 -5.37
C PHE A 231 5.43 -8.17 -5.52
N SER A 232 4.60 -8.80 -6.33
CA SER A 232 4.61 -10.26 -6.51
C SER A 232 5.76 -10.77 -7.37
N LYS A 233 6.25 -9.96 -8.32
CA LYS A 233 7.34 -10.33 -9.24
C LYS A 233 8.70 -9.87 -8.70
N ASP A 234 9.76 -10.64 -9.01
CA ASP A 234 11.12 -10.20 -8.73
C ASP A 234 11.48 -9.02 -9.65
N MET A 235 12.26 -8.09 -9.13
CA MET A 235 12.79 -6.98 -9.93
C MET A 235 13.84 -7.49 -10.92
N SER A 236 13.78 -7.00 -12.15
CA SER A 236 14.82 -7.23 -13.13
C SER A 236 16.13 -6.53 -12.72
N PRO A 237 17.32 -6.96 -13.24
CA PRO A 237 18.58 -6.27 -12.97
C PRO A 237 18.55 -4.79 -13.33
N ASP A 238 17.84 -4.40 -14.37
CA ASP A 238 17.68 -3.00 -14.79
C ASP A 238 16.82 -2.19 -13.81
N GLU A 239 15.73 -2.79 -13.31
CA GLU A 239 14.89 -2.16 -12.28
C GLU A 239 15.65 -2.00 -10.97
N ILE A 240 16.43 -3.01 -10.56
CA ILE A 240 17.30 -2.90 -9.36
C ILE A 240 18.28 -1.75 -9.52
N ARG A 241 18.96 -1.66 -10.67
CA ARG A 241 19.92 -0.59 -10.95
C ARG A 241 19.27 0.80 -10.97
N LYS A 242 18.06 0.92 -11.54
CA LYS A 242 17.36 2.20 -11.71
C LYS A 242 16.62 2.67 -10.46
N PHE A 243 15.99 1.74 -9.73
CA PHE A 243 15.07 2.06 -8.63
C PHE A 243 15.54 1.52 -7.27
N GLY A 244 16.46 0.57 -7.23
CA GLY A 244 17.03 -0.01 -6.03
C GLY A 244 16.11 -0.98 -5.30
N VAL A 245 14.88 -0.59 -5.01
CA VAL A 245 13.91 -1.35 -4.22
C VAL A 245 12.50 -1.31 -4.80
N LYS A 246 11.69 -2.33 -4.51
CA LYS A 246 10.31 -2.47 -5.03
C LYS A 246 9.42 -1.25 -4.73
N ASN A 247 9.60 -0.65 -3.56
CA ASN A 247 8.83 0.54 -3.17
C ASN A 247 9.03 1.73 -4.11
N ARG A 248 10.13 1.80 -4.84
CA ARG A 248 10.46 2.86 -5.81
C ARG A 248 10.07 2.52 -7.24
N LEU A 249 9.51 1.35 -7.50
CA LEU A 249 9.00 1.01 -8.83
C LEU A 249 7.87 1.97 -9.24
N PRO A 250 7.81 2.41 -10.52
CA PRO A 250 6.82 3.39 -11.01
C PRO A 250 5.39 3.01 -10.65
N LYS A 251 5.00 1.76 -10.83
CA LYS A 251 3.65 1.26 -10.52
C LYS A 251 3.28 1.49 -9.05
N ASN A 252 4.21 1.29 -8.12
CA ASN A 252 3.96 1.53 -6.70
C ASN A 252 3.95 3.02 -6.35
N VAL A 253 4.86 3.80 -6.91
CA VAL A 253 4.93 5.24 -6.66
C VAL A 253 3.69 5.94 -7.19
N ILE A 254 3.25 5.63 -8.42
CA ILE A 254 2.04 6.19 -9.03
C ILE A 254 0.81 5.83 -8.21
N TYR A 255 0.66 4.56 -7.79
CA TYR A 255 -0.43 4.18 -6.89
C TYR A 255 -0.45 5.05 -5.63
N LYS A 256 0.69 5.21 -4.95
CA LYS A 256 0.77 6.04 -3.73
C LYS A 256 0.48 7.51 -4.00
N MET A 257 0.88 8.04 -5.15
CA MET A 257 0.54 9.40 -5.54
C MET A 257 -0.96 9.56 -5.76
N LEU A 258 -1.60 8.65 -6.49
CA LEU A 258 -3.04 8.67 -6.73
C LEU A 258 -3.84 8.48 -5.42
N GLU A 259 -3.40 7.60 -4.54
CA GLU A 259 -3.99 7.41 -3.21
C GLU A 259 -3.93 8.69 -2.40
N LYS A 260 -2.77 9.34 -2.36
CA LYS A 260 -2.53 10.58 -1.63
C LYS A 260 -3.40 11.74 -2.11
N TYR A 261 -3.55 11.91 -3.41
CA TYR A 261 -4.35 12.98 -4.00
C TYR A 261 -5.82 12.61 -4.14
N HIS A 262 -6.22 11.54 -3.45
CA HIS A 262 -7.61 11.11 -3.37
C HIS A 262 -8.23 10.66 -4.68
N TYR A 263 -7.45 10.46 -5.74
CA TYR A 263 -7.95 9.90 -6.99
C TYR A 263 -8.52 8.49 -6.81
N LEU A 264 -8.03 7.73 -5.83
CA LEU A 264 -8.50 6.38 -5.53
C LEU A 264 -9.60 6.32 -4.45
N LYS A 265 -10.07 7.46 -3.93
CA LYS A 265 -11.14 7.47 -2.91
C LYS A 265 -12.47 6.92 -3.42
N PHE A 266 -12.73 7.04 -4.71
CA PHE A 266 -13.97 6.57 -5.33
C PHE A 266 -14.01 5.04 -5.53
N PHE A 267 -12.89 4.35 -5.29
CA PHE A 267 -12.73 2.91 -5.52
C PHE A 267 -12.59 2.09 -4.23
N LYS A 268 -12.79 2.71 -3.06
CA LYS A 268 -12.71 2.05 -1.74
C LYS A 268 -14.08 1.88 -1.12
#